data_01657ff9fc33a8b88467e4a7fcfb7528
#
_entry.id   01657ff9fc33a8b88467e4a7fcfb7528
#
_cell.length_a   1.000
_cell.length_b   1.000
_cell.length_c   1.000
_cell.angle_alpha   90.00
_cell.angle_beta   90.00
_cell.angle_gamma   90.00
#
_symmetry.space_group_name_H-M   'P 1'
#
loop_
_entity.id
_entity.type
_entity.pdbx_description
1 polymer ?
#
loop_
_entity_poly.entity_id
_entity_poly.type
_entity_poly.pdbx_seq_one_letter_code
_entity_poly.pdbx_strand_id
1 'polypeptide(L)'
;MKTAVYILDTKVLEDKELFAREYAKMTDYRKKRIDSYKADNDKRLCLGTGILLSYAVAKAGLNESELEYAKKESGMPYFKNKSDFHFSLSHSSERAMCAVSSEEIGCDVELAGNGEKDMSDSIDWTKIESYAKATDTPLAYLMGGKGRMDSAFKFTGFERGDGYIYTVCSKQELSEEDLEVVEL
;
A
#
# COMPACT_ATOMS: atom_id res chain seq x y z
N MET A 1 0.38 -18.09 -3.32
CA MET A 1 -0.62 -17.17 -2.71
C MET A 1 -1.33 -16.45 -3.85
N LYS A 2 -2.66 -16.26 -3.76
CA LYS A 2 -3.39 -15.42 -4.73
C LYS A 2 -3.01 -13.95 -4.51
N THR A 3 -2.85 -13.20 -5.59
CA THR A 3 -2.68 -11.75 -5.51
C THR A 3 -3.97 -11.11 -4.99
N ALA A 4 -3.87 -10.17 -4.06
CA ALA A 4 -5.02 -9.47 -3.49
C ALA A 4 -4.68 -8.03 -3.14
N VAL A 5 -5.70 -7.19 -3.17
CA VAL A 5 -5.63 -5.76 -2.88
C VAL A 5 -6.64 -5.43 -1.78
N TYR A 6 -6.21 -4.70 -0.78
CA TYR A 6 -7.02 -4.29 0.36
C TYR A 6 -7.00 -2.78 0.48
N ILE A 7 -8.17 -2.19 0.70
CA ILE A 7 -8.32 -0.76 0.98
C ILE A 7 -9.10 -0.52 2.26
N LEU A 8 -8.79 0.57 2.94
CA LEU A 8 -9.45 0.99 4.18
C LEU A 8 -9.65 2.49 4.18
N ASP A 9 -10.85 2.91 4.57
CA ASP A 9 -11.12 4.30 4.95
C ASP A 9 -10.56 4.56 6.34
N THR A 10 -9.47 5.31 6.42
CA THR A 10 -8.80 5.60 7.70
C THR A 10 -9.50 6.65 8.54
N LYS A 11 -10.54 7.30 8.01
CA LYS A 11 -11.37 8.24 8.76
C LYS A 11 -12.06 7.58 9.96
N VAL A 12 -12.40 6.30 9.86
CA VAL A 12 -12.97 5.54 10.99
C VAL A 12 -12.04 5.54 12.22
N LEU A 13 -10.72 5.67 12.00
CA LEU A 13 -9.70 5.73 13.05
C LEU A 13 -9.63 7.12 13.74
N GLU A 14 -10.52 8.08 13.42
CA GLU A 14 -10.73 9.29 14.21
C GLU A 14 -11.38 8.96 15.57
N ASP A 15 -12.10 7.85 15.63
CA ASP A 15 -12.55 7.27 16.88
C ASP A 15 -11.33 6.80 17.69
N LYS A 16 -11.11 7.44 18.84
CA LYS A 16 -9.95 7.19 19.70
C LYS A 16 -9.96 5.80 20.32
N GLU A 17 -11.14 5.25 20.61
CA GLU A 17 -11.27 3.91 21.19
C GLU A 17 -10.94 2.86 20.14
N LEU A 18 -11.46 3.04 18.92
CA LEU A 18 -11.13 2.20 17.78
C LEU A 18 -9.63 2.27 17.44
N PHE A 19 -9.08 3.49 17.38
CA PHE A 19 -7.64 3.66 17.16
C PHE A 19 -6.80 2.91 18.20
N ALA A 20 -7.09 3.11 19.49
CA ALA A 20 -6.35 2.46 20.57
C ALA A 20 -6.46 0.93 20.52
N ARG A 21 -7.66 0.41 20.20
CA ARG A 21 -7.92 -1.01 20.05
C ARG A 21 -7.09 -1.62 18.90
N GLU A 22 -7.09 -0.99 17.75
CA GLU A 22 -6.35 -1.48 16.59
C GLU A 22 -4.84 -1.29 16.75
N TYR A 23 -4.40 -0.16 17.32
CA TYR A 23 -2.99 0.06 17.67
C TYR A 23 -2.45 -1.00 18.63
N ALA A 24 -3.24 -1.42 19.63
CA ALA A 24 -2.82 -2.44 20.58
C ALA A 24 -2.46 -3.78 19.94
N LYS A 25 -3.11 -4.12 18.81
CA LYS A 25 -2.88 -5.35 18.04
C LYS A 25 -1.60 -5.32 17.19
N MET A 26 -1.04 -4.13 16.95
CA MET A 26 0.12 -3.97 16.08
C MET A 26 1.38 -4.57 16.68
N THR A 27 2.27 -5.08 15.83
CA THR A 27 3.61 -5.51 16.22
C THR A 27 4.45 -4.32 16.73
N ASP A 28 5.50 -4.59 17.51
CA ASP A 28 6.40 -3.54 18.02
C ASP A 28 7.05 -2.74 16.90
N TYR A 29 7.35 -3.39 15.76
CA TYR A 29 7.86 -2.70 14.57
C TYR A 29 6.87 -1.67 14.06
N ARG A 30 5.59 -2.03 13.96
CA ARG A 30 4.52 -1.14 13.52
C ARG A 30 4.25 -0.02 14.51
N LYS A 31 4.18 -0.33 15.79
CA LYS A 31 4.00 0.66 16.86
C LYS A 31 5.08 1.74 16.81
N LYS A 32 6.35 1.34 16.73
CA LYS A 32 7.47 2.29 16.60
C LYS A 32 7.34 3.20 15.39
N ARG A 33 6.84 2.68 14.26
CA ARG A 33 6.63 3.47 13.05
C ARG A 33 5.47 4.46 13.23
N ILE A 34 4.34 4.03 13.79
CA ILE A 34 3.19 4.90 14.08
C ILE A 34 3.61 6.02 15.03
N ASP A 35 4.34 5.70 16.09
CA ASP A 35 4.77 6.65 17.12
C ASP A 35 5.81 7.65 16.60
N SER A 36 6.49 7.35 15.49
CA SER A 36 7.44 8.28 14.86
C SER A 36 6.77 9.47 14.17
N TYR A 37 5.48 9.38 13.88
CA TYR A 37 4.71 10.48 13.29
C TYR A 37 4.22 11.45 14.38
N LYS A 38 4.20 12.75 14.05
CA LYS A 38 3.72 13.80 14.97
C LYS A 38 2.24 14.10 14.77
N ALA A 39 1.80 14.18 13.50
CA ALA A 39 0.42 14.49 13.17
C ALA A 39 -0.49 13.27 13.35
N ASP A 40 -1.66 13.49 13.94
CA ASP A 40 -2.63 12.40 14.18
C ASP A 40 -3.12 11.77 12.88
N ASN A 41 -3.25 12.57 11.81
CA ASN A 41 -3.60 12.04 10.49
C ASN A 41 -2.56 11.04 9.97
N ASP A 42 -1.27 11.38 10.08
CA ASP A 42 -0.19 10.48 9.64
C ASP A 42 -0.16 9.19 10.46
N LYS A 43 -0.45 9.29 11.77
CA LYS A 43 -0.59 8.12 12.64
C LYS A 43 -1.74 7.22 12.19
N ARG A 44 -2.91 7.80 11.85
CA ARG A 44 -4.07 7.05 11.34
C ARG A 44 -3.74 6.35 10.02
N LEU A 45 -3.12 7.04 9.08
CA LEU A 45 -2.69 6.48 7.79
C LEU A 45 -1.69 5.35 7.97
N CYS A 46 -0.69 5.55 8.84
CA CYS A 46 0.29 4.51 9.16
C CYS A 46 -0.34 3.30 9.85
N LEU A 47 -1.28 3.52 10.79
CA LEU A 47 -2.04 2.45 11.43
C LEU A 47 -2.92 1.72 10.40
N GLY A 48 -3.64 2.45 9.53
CA GLY A 48 -4.46 1.86 8.49
C GLY A 48 -3.69 0.92 7.57
N THR A 49 -2.51 1.34 7.09
CA THR A 49 -1.65 0.44 6.29
C THR A 49 -1.15 -0.77 7.11
N GLY A 50 -0.94 -0.59 8.42
CA GLY A 50 -0.59 -1.68 9.33
C GLY A 50 -1.72 -2.70 9.46
N ILE A 51 -2.95 -2.23 9.68
CA ILE A 51 -4.16 -3.07 9.77
C ILE A 51 -4.33 -3.89 8.49
N LEU A 52 -4.23 -3.25 7.32
CA LEU A 52 -4.37 -3.94 6.03
C LEU A 52 -3.29 -5.00 5.83
N LEU A 53 -2.04 -4.73 6.22
CA LEU A 53 -0.99 -5.74 6.10
C LEU A 53 -1.22 -6.90 7.06
N SER A 54 -1.58 -6.65 8.33
CA SER A 54 -1.91 -7.70 9.30
C SER A 54 -3.08 -8.56 8.79
N TYR A 55 -4.10 -7.92 8.20
CA TYR A 55 -5.23 -8.59 7.58
C TYR A 55 -4.78 -9.51 6.41
N ALA A 56 -3.96 -8.99 5.50
CA ALA A 56 -3.43 -9.75 4.37
C ALA A 56 -2.57 -10.95 4.80
N VAL A 57 -1.73 -10.76 5.83
CA VAL A 57 -0.91 -11.83 6.42
C VAL A 57 -1.80 -12.93 7.01
N ALA A 58 -2.84 -12.54 7.77
CA ALA A 58 -3.79 -13.51 8.34
C ALA A 58 -4.58 -14.27 7.26
N LYS A 59 -5.04 -13.57 6.20
CA LYS A 59 -5.70 -14.19 5.02
C LYS A 59 -4.79 -15.20 4.30
N ALA A 60 -3.48 -14.96 4.30
CA ALA A 60 -2.49 -15.90 3.76
C ALA A 60 -2.19 -17.09 4.70
N GLY A 61 -2.85 -17.19 5.85
CA GLY A 61 -2.63 -18.23 6.85
C GLY A 61 -1.31 -18.10 7.60
N LEU A 62 -0.74 -16.88 7.63
CA LEU A 62 0.53 -16.56 8.30
C LEU A 62 0.28 -15.84 9.63
N ASN A 63 1.28 -15.88 10.50
CA ASN A 63 1.31 -15.13 11.75
C ASN A 63 2.35 -14.02 11.64
N GLU A 64 1.90 -12.76 11.68
CA GLU A 64 2.79 -11.59 11.51
C GLU A 64 3.88 -11.52 12.59
N SER A 65 3.62 -12.05 13.80
CA SER A 65 4.63 -12.06 14.88
C SER A 65 5.83 -12.96 14.58
N GLU A 66 5.72 -13.86 13.61
CA GLU A 66 6.80 -14.76 13.16
C GLU A 66 7.56 -14.21 11.95
N LEU A 67 7.13 -13.05 11.42
CA LEU A 67 7.72 -12.43 10.25
C LEU A 67 8.74 -11.35 10.64
N GLU A 68 9.90 -11.41 10.00
CA GLU A 68 11.01 -10.49 10.24
C GLU A 68 10.97 -9.31 9.27
N TYR A 69 10.62 -8.13 9.78
CA TYR A 69 10.66 -6.90 8.99
C TYR A 69 12.09 -6.47 8.67
N ALA A 70 12.33 -6.15 7.41
CA ALA A 70 13.54 -5.48 6.93
C ALA A 70 13.16 -4.33 5.99
N LYS A 71 14.14 -3.54 5.57
CA LYS A 71 13.96 -2.44 4.60
C LYS A 71 14.84 -2.68 3.39
N LYS A 72 14.29 -2.41 2.21
CA LYS A 72 15.03 -2.30 0.95
C LYS A 72 15.89 -1.03 0.96
N GLU A 73 16.74 -0.84 -0.04
CA GLU A 73 17.55 0.38 -0.19
C GLU A 73 16.69 1.64 -0.35
N SER A 74 15.54 1.52 -0.99
CA SER A 74 14.53 2.58 -1.09
C SER A 74 13.85 2.93 0.25
N GLY A 75 14.07 2.13 1.30
CA GLY A 75 13.39 2.27 2.60
C GLY A 75 12.06 1.53 2.71
N MET A 76 11.59 0.89 1.64
CA MET A 76 10.35 0.11 1.66
C MET A 76 10.49 -1.14 2.53
N PRO A 77 9.48 -1.46 3.37
CA PRO A 77 9.51 -2.64 4.20
C PRO A 77 9.26 -3.92 3.38
N TYR A 78 9.87 -5.02 3.82
CA TYR A 78 9.60 -6.37 3.32
C TYR A 78 9.82 -7.40 4.44
N PHE A 79 9.37 -8.64 4.24
CA PHE A 79 9.63 -9.74 5.17
C PHE A 79 10.87 -10.52 4.74
N LYS A 80 11.93 -10.45 5.56
CA LYS A 80 13.22 -11.07 5.27
C LYS A 80 13.13 -12.60 5.23
N ASN A 81 12.32 -13.19 6.08
CA ASN A 81 12.18 -14.65 6.23
C ASN A 81 11.00 -15.22 5.45
N LYS A 82 10.38 -14.45 4.54
CA LYS A 82 9.23 -14.89 3.73
C LYS A 82 9.31 -14.33 2.31
N SER A 83 10.18 -14.91 1.49
CA SER A 83 10.53 -14.44 0.14
C SER A 83 9.42 -14.61 -0.91
N ASP A 84 8.42 -15.45 -0.64
CA ASP A 84 7.24 -15.68 -1.47
C ASP A 84 6.00 -14.89 -1.00
N PHE A 85 6.20 -13.87 -0.16
CA PHE A 85 5.18 -12.92 0.27
C PHE A 85 5.67 -11.51 0.02
N HIS A 86 5.28 -10.96 -1.12
CA HIS A 86 5.54 -9.57 -1.47
C HIS A 86 4.36 -8.71 -1.08
N PHE A 87 4.63 -7.52 -0.58
CA PHE A 87 3.59 -6.55 -0.28
C PHE A 87 4.04 -5.13 -0.62
N SER A 88 3.06 -4.31 -0.93
CA SER A 88 3.22 -2.87 -1.13
C SER A 88 2.16 -2.12 -0.36
N LEU A 89 2.52 -0.98 0.20
CA LEU A 89 1.66 -0.12 1.00
C LEU A 89 1.63 1.27 0.40
N SER A 90 0.44 1.86 0.36
CA SER A 90 0.25 3.27 0.02
C SER A 90 -0.84 3.89 0.87
N HIS A 91 -0.83 5.19 0.97
CA HIS A 91 -1.90 5.97 1.61
C HIS A 91 -1.93 7.39 1.06
N SER A 92 -3.10 7.96 0.97
CA SER A 92 -3.31 9.36 0.59
C SER A 92 -4.58 9.88 1.25
N SER A 93 -4.50 11.10 1.83
CA SER A 93 -5.63 11.76 2.49
C SER A 93 -6.29 10.90 3.58
N GLU A 94 -7.36 10.18 3.28
CA GLU A 94 -8.11 9.32 4.21
C GLU A 94 -8.15 7.85 3.74
N ARG A 95 -7.31 7.45 2.80
CA ARG A 95 -7.25 6.08 2.28
C ARG A 95 -5.93 5.41 2.57
N ALA A 96 -6.01 4.16 3.00
CA ALA A 96 -4.89 3.23 3.04
C ALA A 96 -5.11 2.12 2.02
N MET A 97 -4.03 1.63 1.43
CA MET A 97 -4.01 0.56 0.45
C MET A 97 -2.87 -0.41 0.74
N CYS A 98 -3.14 -1.70 0.59
CA CYS A 98 -2.16 -2.77 0.68
C CYS A 98 -2.39 -3.75 -0.47
N ALA A 99 -1.36 -4.02 -1.23
CA ALA A 99 -1.37 -5.07 -2.25
C ALA A 99 -0.38 -6.18 -1.85
N VAL A 100 -0.78 -7.44 -2.06
CA VAL A 100 0.04 -8.62 -1.72
C VAL A 100 0.06 -9.61 -2.88
N SER A 101 1.20 -10.26 -3.07
CA SER A 101 1.40 -11.26 -4.12
C SER A 101 2.52 -12.23 -3.77
N SER A 102 2.60 -13.37 -4.48
CA SER A 102 3.78 -14.25 -4.47
C SER A 102 4.93 -13.73 -5.32
N GLU A 103 4.72 -12.68 -6.11
CA GLU A 103 5.71 -12.02 -6.97
C GLU A 103 5.76 -10.52 -6.67
N GLU A 104 6.72 -9.82 -7.29
CA GLU A 104 6.87 -8.37 -7.14
C GLU A 104 5.55 -7.65 -7.44
N ILE A 105 5.16 -6.77 -6.52
CA ILE A 105 3.95 -5.99 -6.58
C ILE A 105 4.18 -4.60 -6.01
N GLY A 106 3.54 -3.60 -6.61
CA GLY A 106 3.50 -2.24 -6.11
C GLY A 106 2.09 -1.68 -6.19
N CYS A 107 1.72 -0.86 -5.25
CA CYS A 107 0.43 -0.17 -5.28
C CYS A 107 0.59 1.30 -4.93
N ASP A 108 -0.30 2.10 -5.47
CA ASP A 108 -0.42 3.50 -5.11
C ASP A 108 -1.87 3.96 -5.08
N VAL A 109 -2.18 4.88 -4.16
CA VAL A 109 -3.49 5.51 -4.03
C VAL A 109 -3.31 7.01 -3.89
N GLU A 110 -4.09 7.78 -4.67
CA GLU A 110 -4.08 9.24 -4.61
C GLU A 110 -5.51 9.80 -4.67
N LEU A 111 -5.74 10.89 -3.93
CA LEU A 111 -6.97 11.65 -4.05
C LEU A 111 -6.96 12.40 -5.41
N ALA A 112 -7.94 12.13 -6.27
CA ALA A 112 -8.05 12.75 -7.58
C ALA A 112 -8.29 14.26 -7.47
N GLY A 113 -7.62 15.03 -8.33
CA GLY A 113 -7.85 16.47 -8.41
C GLY A 113 -7.42 17.27 -7.17
N ASN A 114 -6.54 16.72 -6.34
CA ASN A 114 -6.03 17.41 -5.18
C ASN A 114 -4.95 18.44 -5.58
N GLY A 115 -5.39 19.66 -5.84
CA GLY A 115 -4.50 20.78 -6.16
C GLY A 115 -4.35 21.05 -7.66
N GLU A 116 -3.13 21.26 -8.14
CA GLU A 116 -2.80 21.71 -9.50
C GLU A 116 -2.77 20.57 -10.55
N LYS A 117 -2.92 19.31 -10.12
CA LYS A 117 -2.89 18.14 -11.02
C LYS A 117 -4.28 17.82 -11.53
N ASP A 118 -4.41 17.64 -12.83
CA ASP A 118 -5.63 17.07 -13.39
C ASP A 118 -5.71 15.53 -13.15
N MET A 119 -6.81 14.92 -13.52
CA MET A 119 -7.01 13.49 -13.30
C MET A 119 -6.03 12.62 -14.11
N SER A 120 -5.64 13.05 -15.33
CA SER A 120 -4.70 12.31 -16.16
C SER A 120 -3.29 12.30 -15.56
N ASP A 121 -2.83 13.44 -15.06
CA ASP A 121 -1.54 13.57 -14.37
C ASP A 121 -1.50 12.70 -13.10
N SER A 122 -2.61 12.63 -12.38
CA SER A 122 -2.72 11.81 -11.17
C SER A 122 -2.69 10.31 -11.50
N ILE A 123 -3.32 9.87 -12.59
CA ILE A 123 -3.27 8.48 -13.08
C ILE A 123 -1.85 8.11 -13.48
N ASP A 124 -1.16 8.95 -14.23
CA ASP A 124 0.21 8.68 -14.65
C ASP A 124 1.18 8.67 -13.45
N TRP A 125 0.95 9.53 -12.47
CA TRP A 125 1.70 9.55 -11.23
C TRP A 125 1.56 8.23 -10.46
N THR A 126 0.33 7.75 -10.24
CA THR A 126 0.11 6.50 -9.50
C THR A 126 0.71 5.29 -10.22
N LYS A 127 0.75 5.28 -11.56
CA LYS A 127 1.45 4.24 -12.33
C LYS A 127 2.97 4.28 -12.07
N ILE A 128 3.57 5.47 -12.10
CA ILE A 128 5.02 5.62 -11.86
C ILE A 128 5.37 5.18 -10.43
N GLU A 129 4.59 5.61 -9.43
CA GLU A 129 4.84 5.23 -8.03
C GLU A 129 4.62 3.74 -7.78
N SER A 130 3.54 3.16 -8.30
CA SER A 130 3.28 1.73 -8.14
C SER A 130 4.38 0.88 -8.82
N TYR A 131 4.87 1.29 -10.00
CA TYR A 131 6.00 0.63 -10.65
C TYR A 131 7.30 0.77 -9.84
N ALA A 132 7.60 1.97 -9.36
CA ALA A 132 8.76 2.21 -8.50
C ALA A 132 8.75 1.29 -7.27
N LYS A 133 7.58 1.14 -6.65
CA LYS A 133 7.36 0.25 -5.49
C LYS A 133 7.49 -1.24 -5.86
N ALA A 134 6.99 -1.66 -7.01
CA ALA A 134 7.08 -3.06 -7.46
C ALA A 134 8.53 -3.47 -7.74
N THR A 135 9.30 -2.60 -8.38
CA THR A 135 10.64 -2.91 -8.90
C THR A 135 11.80 -2.43 -8.02
N ASP A 136 11.50 -1.74 -6.92
CA ASP A 136 12.49 -1.03 -6.08
C ASP A 136 13.33 0.00 -6.86
N THR A 137 12.76 0.55 -7.95
CA THR A 137 13.41 1.54 -8.80
C THR A 137 13.26 2.94 -8.19
N PRO A 138 14.33 3.74 -8.08
CA PRO A 138 14.22 5.10 -7.58
C PRO A 138 13.28 5.96 -8.43
N LEU A 139 12.33 6.63 -7.78
CA LEU A 139 11.31 7.46 -8.45
C LEU A 139 11.95 8.55 -9.34
N ALA A 140 13.01 9.20 -8.86
CA ALA A 140 13.75 10.22 -9.62
C ALA A 140 14.34 9.69 -10.93
N TYR A 141 14.70 8.40 -10.99
CA TYR A 141 15.21 7.76 -12.22
C TYR A 141 14.09 7.59 -13.26
N LEU A 142 12.90 7.21 -12.83
CA LEU A 142 11.72 7.06 -13.69
C LEU A 142 11.23 8.42 -14.21
N MET A 143 11.14 9.42 -13.34
CA MET A 143 10.71 10.78 -13.69
C MET A 143 11.69 11.49 -14.63
N GLY A 144 12.98 11.18 -14.54
CA GLY A 144 14.00 11.75 -15.41
C GLY A 144 13.98 11.23 -16.85
N GLY A 145 13.02 10.41 -17.23
CA GLY A 145 12.88 9.81 -18.56
C GLY A 145 14.00 8.82 -18.93
N LYS A 146 14.83 8.46 -17.95
CA LYS A 146 15.95 7.51 -18.12
C LYS A 146 15.54 6.05 -17.90
N GLY A 147 14.45 5.85 -17.14
CA GLY A 147 13.91 4.53 -16.84
C GLY A 147 12.79 4.16 -17.80
N ARG A 148 12.95 3.05 -18.52
CA ARG A 148 11.85 2.43 -19.28
C ARG A 148 11.18 1.40 -18.40
N MET A 149 9.85 1.48 -18.26
CA MET A 149 9.08 0.47 -17.54
C MET A 149 9.14 -0.86 -18.31
N ASP A 150 9.38 -1.94 -17.57
CA ASP A 150 9.40 -3.30 -18.14
C ASP A 150 7.97 -3.70 -18.53
N SER A 151 7.81 -4.14 -19.78
CA SER A 151 6.53 -4.58 -20.36
C SER A 151 5.96 -5.85 -19.70
N ALA A 152 6.75 -6.56 -18.89
CA ALA A 152 6.28 -7.68 -18.08
C ALA A 152 5.30 -7.24 -16.98
N PHE A 153 5.38 -5.99 -16.55
CA PHE A 153 4.45 -5.45 -15.55
C PHE A 153 3.19 -4.89 -16.21
N LYS A 154 2.06 -5.16 -15.57
CA LYS A 154 0.73 -4.65 -15.92
C LYS A 154 0.27 -3.65 -14.88
N PHE A 155 -0.55 -2.70 -15.30
CA PHE A 155 -1.17 -1.71 -14.43
C PHE A 155 -2.67 -1.96 -14.40
N THR A 156 -3.20 -2.21 -13.21
CA THR A 156 -4.64 -2.30 -12.97
C THR A 156 -5.08 -1.10 -12.16
N GLY A 157 -6.04 -0.34 -12.69
CA GLY A 157 -6.74 0.72 -11.98
C GLY A 157 -8.07 0.18 -11.45
N PHE A 158 -8.46 0.58 -10.23
CA PHE A 158 -9.74 0.25 -9.64
C PHE A 158 -10.59 1.50 -9.50
N GLU A 159 -11.80 1.48 -10.07
CA GLU A 159 -12.74 2.60 -10.03
C GLU A 159 -13.77 2.39 -8.91
N ARG A 160 -13.69 3.21 -7.86
CA ARG A 160 -14.57 3.10 -6.70
C ARG A 160 -15.63 4.19 -6.60
N GLY A 161 -15.52 5.24 -7.43
CA GLY A 161 -16.43 6.39 -7.38
C GLY A 161 -16.31 7.25 -6.11
N ASP A 162 -15.25 7.08 -5.34
CA ASP A 162 -15.00 7.76 -4.06
C ASP A 162 -14.01 8.93 -4.18
N GLY A 163 -13.62 9.27 -5.42
CA GLY A 163 -12.71 10.36 -5.71
C GLY A 163 -11.23 10.00 -5.57
N TYR A 164 -10.89 8.73 -5.38
CA TYR A 164 -9.51 8.27 -5.33
C TYR A 164 -9.14 7.46 -6.56
N ILE A 165 -7.86 7.51 -6.92
CA ILE A 165 -7.24 6.70 -7.96
C ILE A 165 -6.43 5.61 -7.26
N TYR A 166 -6.76 4.36 -7.54
CA TYR A 166 -6.09 3.18 -7.01
C TYR A 166 -5.38 2.48 -8.16
N THR A 167 -4.07 2.34 -8.09
CA THR A 167 -3.27 1.67 -9.13
C THR A 167 -2.42 0.57 -8.51
N VAL A 168 -2.45 -0.60 -9.14
CA VAL A 168 -1.56 -1.72 -8.82
C VAL A 168 -0.69 -2.03 -10.03
N CYS A 169 0.61 -2.18 -9.78
CA CYS A 169 1.60 -2.66 -10.72
C CYS A 169 2.01 -4.09 -10.32
N SER A 170 1.77 -5.05 -11.20
CA SER A 170 2.09 -6.47 -10.96
C SER A 170 2.36 -7.19 -12.28
N LYS A 171 2.93 -8.40 -12.22
CA LYS A 171 3.13 -9.24 -13.43
C LYS A 171 1.82 -9.87 -13.94
N GLN A 172 0.80 -9.91 -13.09
CA GLN A 172 -0.53 -10.43 -13.41
C GLN A 172 -1.51 -9.27 -13.57
N GLU A 173 -2.43 -9.39 -14.51
CA GLU A 173 -3.57 -8.48 -14.60
C GLU A 173 -4.57 -8.84 -13.50
N LEU A 174 -5.07 -7.83 -12.80
CA LEU A 174 -6.02 -7.98 -11.70
C LEU A 174 -7.42 -7.57 -12.17
N SER A 175 -8.41 -8.00 -11.42
CA SER A 175 -9.83 -7.66 -11.62
C SER A 175 -10.42 -7.05 -10.34
N GLU A 176 -11.65 -6.54 -10.41
CA GLU A 176 -12.40 -6.04 -9.25
C GLU A 176 -12.58 -7.11 -8.15
N GLU A 177 -12.57 -8.40 -8.50
CA GLU A 177 -12.67 -9.51 -7.55
C GLU A 177 -11.40 -9.70 -6.69
N ASP A 178 -10.28 -9.11 -7.10
CA ASP A 178 -9.02 -9.15 -6.36
C ASP A 178 -8.90 -8.01 -5.34
N LEU A 179 -9.88 -7.08 -5.32
CA LEU A 179 -9.93 -5.95 -4.40
C LEU A 179 -11.00 -6.18 -3.34
N GLU A 180 -10.61 -5.99 -2.09
CA GLU A 180 -11.50 -6.07 -0.91
C GLU A 180 -11.44 -4.76 -0.11
N VAL A 181 -12.61 -4.23 0.23
CA VAL A 181 -12.73 -3.13 1.19
C VAL A 181 -12.79 -3.72 2.58
N VAL A 182 -11.85 -3.34 3.44
CA VAL A 182 -11.80 -3.81 4.83
C VAL A 182 -12.57 -2.84 5.71
N GLU A 183 -13.51 -3.36 6.49
CA GLU A 183 -14.28 -2.63 7.50
C GLU A 183 -13.81 -3.03 8.91
N LEU A 184 -13.81 -2.07 9.87
CA LEU A 184 -13.30 -2.25 11.25
C LEU A 184 -14.41 -2.23 12.31
#